data_6071ff1878ac60fd848fd2c497eb3c94
#
_entry.id   6071ff1878ac60fd848fd2c497eb3c94
#
_cell.length_a   1.000
_cell.length_b   1.000
_cell.length_c   1.000
_cell.angle_alpha   90.00
_cell.angle_beta   90.00
_cell.angle_gamma   90.00
#
_symmetry.space_group_name_H-M   'P 1'
#
loop_
_entity.id
_entity.type
_entity.pdbx_description
1 polymer ?
#
loop_
_entity_poly.entity_id
_entity_poly.type
_entity_poly.pdbx_seq_one_letter_code
_entity_poly.pdbx_strand_id
1 'polypeptide(L)'
;MKTHHYELLISWTGNTGSGTRTLRSYSRNHDVMAVGLETIAASSDPAFRGDNPEQLFLASIAQCHMLWYLGIAAEAGIVVTAYEDHPTGIMIEEANGAGQFESVTLRPFVTITPDSDLALSKSLHDRVGEYCFIARSINTPIHHEVTVHVQGQTPPPST
;
A
#
# COMPACT_ATOMS: atom_id res chain seq x y z
N MET A 1 -22.23 6.96 -14.71
CA MET A 1 -21.41 6.88 -13.46
C MET A 1 -21.63 5.51 -12.88
N LYS A 2 -20.56 4.80 -12.46
CA LYS A 2 -20.65 3.44 -11.90
C LYS A 2 -20.32 3.51 -10.40
N THR A 3 -21.17 2.88 -9.57
CA THR A 3 -21.00 2.86 -8.11
C THR A 3 -20.53 1.48 -7.66
N HIS A 4 -19.58 1.45 -6.74
CA HIS A 4 -19.07 0.24 -6.10
C HIS A 4 -19.31 0.34 -4.59
N HIS A 5 -19.72 -0.76 -3.97
CA HIS A 5 -19.97 -0.86 -2.53
C HIS A 5 -18.97 -1.84 -1.92
N TYR A 6 -18.40 -1.45 -0.79
CA TYR A 6 -17.43 -2.25 -0.03
C TYR A 6 -17.90 -2.33 1.41
N GLU A 7 -17.79 -3.52 2.00
CA GLU A 7 -18.18 -3.78 3.38
C GLU A 7 -17.17 -4.71 4.03
N LEU A 8 -16.83 -4.44 5.27
CA LEU A 8 -15.99 -5.30 6.10
C LEU A 8 -16.39 -5.18 7.57
N LEU A 9 -15.93 -6.13 8.40
CA LEU A 9 -16.11 -6.13 9.84
C LEU A 9 -14.74 -6.02 10.52
N ILE A 10 -14.64 -5.09 11.49
CA ILE A 10 -13.52 -5.01 12.43
C ILE A 10 -14.01 -5.57 13.77
N SER A 11 -13.33 -6.59 14.29
CA SER A 11 -13.66 -7.21 15.56
C SER A 11 -12.49 -7.18 16.51
N TRP A 12 -12.62 -6.45 17.64
CA TRP A 12 -11.59 -6.41 18.65
C TRP A 12 -11.54 -7.74 19.42
N THR A 13 -10.36 -8.37 19.45
CA THR A 13 -10.10 -9.67 20.08
C THR A 13 -9.21 -9.55 21.32
N GLY A 14 -8.85 -8.33 21.71
CA GLY A 14 -7.88 -8.03 22.77
C GLY A 14 -8.44 -7.99 24.20
N ASN A 15 -9.68 -8.36 24.43
CA ASN A 15 -10.25 -8.39 25.78
C ASN A 15 -9.71 -9.58 26.58
N THR A 16 -8.91 -9.29 27.61
CA THR A 16 -8.32 -10.31 28.49
C THR A 16 -9.17 -10.60 29.74
N GLY A 17 -10.42 -10.14 29.74
CA GLY A 17 -11.39 -10.34 30.84
C GLY A 17 -11.70 -9.08 31.65
N SER A 18 -10.84 -8.06 31.60
CA SER A 18 -11.02 -6.80 32.32
C SER A 18 -11.51 -5.64 31.44
N GLY A 19 -11.67 -5.88 30.15
CA GLY A 19 -11.97 -4.81 29.18
C GLY A 19 -10.92 -3.71 29.19
N THR A 20 -11.33 -2.51 28.85
CA THR A 20 -10.44 -1.33 28.70
C THR A 20 -10.27 -0.53 30.00
N ARG A 21 -10.24 -1.17 31.17
CA ARG A 21 -10.14 -0.46 32.45
C ARG A 21 -8.88 0.41 32.60
N THR A 22 -7.78 -0.03 32.01
CA THR A 22 -6.54 0.72 31.87
C THR A 22 -5.91 0.44 30.52
N LEU A 23 -4.99 1.27 30.05
CA LEU A 23 -4.27 1.05 28.80
C LEU A 23 -3.43 -0.24 28.78
N ARG A 24 -3.17 -0.85 29.93
CA ARG A 24 -2.39 -2.09 30.07
C ARG A 24 -3.25 -3.34 30.29
N SER A 25 -4.57 -3.18 30.49
CA SER A 25 -5.48 -4.30 30.80
C SER A 25 -6.01 -5.04 29.58
N TYR A 26 -5.63 -4.63 28.38
CA TYR A 26 -6.09 -5.24 27.14
C TYR A 26 -5.00 -5.21 26.07
N SER A 27 -5.09 -6.09 25.07
CA SER A 27 -4.29 -5.99 23.87
C SER A 27 -5.04 -5.24 22.76
N ARG A 28 -4.30 -4.75 21.76
CA ARG A 28 -4.86 -4.04 20.61
C ARG A 28 -5.16 -4.98 19.44
N ASN A 29 -5.15 -6.29 19.70
CA ASN A 29 -5.44 -7.31 18.70
C ASN A 29 -6.87 -7.19 18.20
N HIS A 30 -7.02 -7.28 16.91
CA HIS A 30 -8.31 -7.26 16.23
C HIS A 30 -8.24 -8.01 14.90
N ASP A 31 -9.38 -8.40 14.39
CA ASP A 31 -9.53 -9.07 13.11
C ASP A 31 -10.19 -8.13 12.12
N VAL A 32 -9.64 -8.10 10.90
CA VAL A 32 -10.24 -7.42 9.75
C VAL A 32 -10.80 -8.50 8.82
N MET A 33 -12.10 -8.50 8.63
CA MET A 33 -12.83 -9.55 7.92
C MET A 33 -13.67 -8.97 6.79
N ALA A 34 -13.55 -9.53 5.59
CA ALA A 34 -14.45 -9.25 4.48
C ALA A 34 -15.07 -10.55 3.99
N VAL A 35 -16.30 -10.48 3.48
CA VAL A 35 -17.04 -11.67 3.04
C VAL A 35 -16.28 -12.40 1.94
N GLY A 36 -16.02 -13.69 2.16
CA GLY A 36 -15.34 -14.56 1.19
C GLY A 36 -13.83 -14.42 1.10
N LEU A 37 -13.21 -13.64 2.00
CA LEU A 37 -11.77 -13.48 2.09
C LEU A 37 -11.21 -14.04 3.40
N GLU A 38 -9.91 -14.31 3.41
CA GLU A 38 -9.21 -14.69 4.65
C GLU A 38 -9.17 -13.51 5.63
N THR A 39 -9.24 -13.83 6.92
CA THR A 39 -9.14 -12.83 7.99
C THR A 39 -7.72 -12.31 8.11
N ILE A 40 -7.56 -11.00 8.19
CA ILE A 40 -6.30 -10.35 8.50
C ILE A 40 -6.23 -10.14 10.02
N ALA A 41 -5.28 -10.81 10.68
CA ALA A 41 -4.98 -10.55 12.08
C ALA A 41 -4.14 -9.28 12.20
N ALA A 42 -4.66 -8.29 12.93
CA ALA A 42 -4.07 -6.97 13.04
C ALA A 42 -3.86 -6.53 14.49
N SER A 43 -2.93 -5.62 14.71
CA SER A 43 -2.66 -5.02 16.01
C SER A 43 -1.86 -3.74 15.83
N SER A 44 -1.92 -2.81 16.78
CA SER A 44 -1.00 -1.66 16.87
C SER A 44 0.04 -1.83 17.99
N ASP A 45 0.16 -3.03 18.55
CA ASP A 45 1.16 -3.33 19.58
C ASP A 45 2.49 -3.72 18.92
N PRO A 46 3.62 -3.02 19.22
CA PRO A 46 4.93 -3.36 18.66
C PRO A 46 5.42 -4.77 19.00
N ALA A 47 4.90 -5.38 20.07
CA ALA A 47 5.21 -6.76 20.45
C ALA A 47 4.46 -7.81 19.61
N PHE A 48 3.48 -7.41 18.82
CA PHE A 48 2.66 -8.30 18.02
C PHE A 48 3.05 -8.27 16.54
N ARG A 49 3.17 -9.45 15.94
CA ARG A 49 3.38 -9.61 14.49
C ARG A 49 2.02 -9.62 13.76
N GLY A 50 1.38 -8.47 13.74
CA GLY A 50 0.14 -8.26 12.97
C GLY A 50 0.24 -6.95 12.23
N ASP A 51 -0.45 -6.84 11.11
CA ASP A 51 -0.53 -5.59 10.36
C ASP A 51 -1.20 -4.52 11.23
N ASN A 52 -0.59 -3.34 11.29
CA ASN A 52 -1.20 -2.19 11.93
C ASN A 52 -1.95 -1.32 10.90
N PRO A 53 -2.82 -0.40 11.33
CA PRO A 53 -3.56 0.47 10.42
C PRO A 53 -2.66 1.26 9.46
N GLU A 54 -1.51 1.70 9.92
CA GLU A 54 -0.54 2.47 9.14
C GLU A 54 0.07 1.63 8.02
N GLN A 55 0.41 0.37 8.28
CA GLN A 55 0.90 -0.56 7.26
C GLN A 55 -0.20 -0.91 6.25
N LEU A 56 -1.43 -1.12 6.69
CA LEU A 56 -2.57 -1.37 5.79
C LEU A 56 -2.89 -0.14 4.93
N PHE A 57 -2.73 1.07 5.47
CA PHE A 57 -2.85 2.30 4.71
C PHE A 57 -1.80 2.38 3.60
N LEU A 58 -0.51 2.15 3.92
CA LEU A 58 0.56 2.09 2.92
C LEU A 58 0.30 1.00 1.88
N ALA A 59 -0.10 -0.19 2.32
CA ALA A 59 -0.41 -1.30 1.43
C ALA A 59 -1.57 -0.96 0.48
N SER A 60 -2.61 -0.26 0.96
CA SER A 60 -3.74 0.14 0.12
C SER A 60 -3.32 1.10 -1.00
N ILE A 61 -2.41 2.04 -0.71
CA ILE A 61 -1.89 2.99 -1.70
C ILE A 61 -1.02 2.25 -2.73
N ALA A 62 -0.06 1.44 -2.26
CA ALA A 62 0.89 0.74 -3.11
C ALA A 62 0.20 -0.26 -4.05
N GLN A 63 -0.71 -1.09 -3.54
CA GLN A 63 -1.42 -2.06 -4.38
C GLN A 63 -2.38 -1.38 -5.39
N CYS A 64 -3.02 -0.27 -5.01
CA CYS A 64 -3.86 0.46 -5.95
C CYS A 64 -3.01 1.05 -7.09
N HIS A 65 -1.84 1.61 -6.78
CA HIS A 65 -0.88 2.09 -7.78
C HIS A 65 -0.43 0.95 -8.70
N MET A 66 0.00 -0.18 -8.13
CA MET A 66 0.42 -1.35 -8.90
C MET A 66 -0.65 -1.83 -9.86
N LEU A 67 -1.87 -2.03 -9.39
CA LEU A 67 -2.97 -2.57 -10.21
C LEU A 67 -3.32 -1.65 -11.38
N TRP A 68 -3.37 -0.34 -11.16
CA TRP A 68 -3.59 0.63 -12.23
C TRP A 68 -2.42 0.70 -13.20
N TYR A 69 -1.18 0.69 -12.68
CA TYR A 69 0.00 0.66 -13.53
C TYR A 69 0.01 -0.56 -14.46
N LEU A 70 -0.22 -1.76 -13.92
CA LEU A 70 -0.25 -2.99 -14.73
C LEU A 70 -1.30 -2.93 -15.84
N GLY A 71 -2.48 -2.37 -15.55
CA GLY A 71 -3.53 -2.17 -16.54
C GLY A 71 -3.12 -1.19 -17.65
N ILE A 72 -2.65 0.00 -17.25
CA ILE A 72 -2.21 1.06 -18.19
C ILE A 72 -1.01 0.58 -19.03
N ALA A 73 -0.06 -0.14 -18.41
CA ALA A 73 1.09 -0.70 -19.10
C ALA A 73 0.67 -1.72 -20.16
N ALA A 74 -0.24 -2.63 -19.83
CA ALA A 74 -0.77 -3.62 -20.78
C ALA A 74 -1.47 -2.95 -21.98
N GLU A 75 -2.30 -1.93 -21.74
CA GLU A 75 -2.97 -1.14 -22.79
C GLU A 75 -1.96 -0.40 -23.68
N ALA A 76 -0.82 0.03 -23.13
CA ALA A 76 0.26 0.69 -23.86
C ALA A 76 1.21 -0.27 -24.59
N GLY A 77 0.97 -1.58 -24.51
CA GLY A 77 1.82 -2.61 -25.14
C GLY A 77 3.11 -2.91 -24.36
N ILE A 78 3.20 -2.50 -23.11
CA ILE A 78 4.30 -2.85 -22.20
C ILE A 78 4.00 -4.20 -21.55
N VAL A 79 4.91 -5.16 -21.68
CA VAL A 79 4.80 -6.48 -21.05
C VAL A 79 5.62 -6.49 -19.76
N VAL A 80 4.93 -6.42 -18.64
CA VAL A 80 5.51 -6.51 -17.30
C VAL A 80 5.63 -7.97 -16.90
N THR A 81 6.81 -8.39 -16.42
CA THR A 81 7.09 -9.76 -15.98
C THR A 81 7.29 -9.88 -14.47
N ALA A 82 7.62 -8.79 -13.81
CA ALA A 82 7.69 -8.72 -12.34
C ALA A 82 7.43 -7.29 -11.84
N TYR A 83 6.90 -7.19 -10.63
CA TYR A 83 6.66 -5.92 -9.95
C TYR A 83 6.84 -6.13 -8.45
N GLU A 84 7.66 -5.28 -7.85
CA GLU A 84 7.82 -5.19 -6.40
C GLU A 84 7.72 -3.71 -5.99
N ASP A 85 7.27 -3.45 -4.78
CA ASP A 85 7.24 -2.09 -4.22
C ASP A 85 7.66 -2.12 -2.75
N HIS A 86 8.48 -1.16 -2.35
CA HIS A 86 8.91 -0.95 -0.97
C HIS A 86 8.41 0.41 -0.48
N PRO A 87 7.10 0.56 -0.25
CA PRO A 87 6.52 1.82 0.17
C PRO A 87 7.01 2.22 1.56
N THR A 88 7.24 3.51 1.76
CA THR A 88 7.52 4.09 3.06
C THR A 88 6.59 5.27 3.33
N GLY A 89 6.27 5.49 4.60
CA GLY A 89 5.48 6.65 5.03
C GLY A 89 6.16 7.37 6.18
N ILE A 90 6.06 8.69 6.18
CA ILE A 90 6.48 9.53 7.30
C ILE A 90 5.22 9.94 8.05
N MET A 91 5.15 9.56 9.33
CA MET A 91 4.08 9.94 10.26
C MET A 91 4.59 11.03 11.19
N ILE A 92 3.80 12.08 11.37
CA ILE A 92 4.04 13.11 12.39
C ILE A 92 3.05 12.89 13.52
N GLU A 93 3.57 12.85 14.74
CA GLU A 93 2.77 12.81 15.97
C GLU A 93 2.89 14.15 16.71
N GLU A 94 1.76 14.72 17.07
CA GLU A 94 1.65 15.96 17.84
C GLU A 94 1.77 15.69 19.34
N ALA A 95 2.05 16.75 20.13
CA ALA A 95 2.23 16.65 21.57
C ALA A 95 0.99 16.12 22.32
N ASN A 96 -0.20 16.24 21.73
CA ASN A 96 -1.47 15.73 22.28
C ASN A 96 -1.74 14.26 21.91
N GLY A 97 -0.85 13.62 21.13
CA GLY A 97 -1.00 12.25 20.63
C GLY A 97 -1.81 12.12 19.33
N ALA A 98 -2.27 13.24 18.75
CA ALA A 98 -2.82 13.24 17.40
C ALA A 98 -1.70 13.12 16.36
N GLY A 99 -2.03 12.73 15.13
CA GLY A 99 -1.03 12.65 14.08
C GLY A 99 -1.63 12.36 12.72
N GLN A 100 -0.78 12.46 11.72
CA GLN A 100 -1.11 12.14 10.32
C GLN A 100 0.12 11.78 9.52
N PHE A 101 -0.07 11.11 8.40
CA PHE A 101 0.99 10.95 7.43
C PHE A 101 1.35 12.29 6.79
N GLU A 102 2.63 12.67 6.89
CA GLU A 102 3.18 13.83 6.20
C GLU A 102 3.36 13.52 4.71
N SER A 103 3.85 12.31 4.39
CA SER A 103 4.04 11.86 3.04
C SER A 103 4.15 10.34 2.94
N VAL A 104 3.91 9.83 1.74
CA VAL A 104 4.16 8.43 1.36
C VAL A 104 5.07 8.42 0.14
N THR A 105 6.06 7.52 0.10
CA THR A 105 6.91 7.31 -1.06
C THR A 105 6.79 5.86 -1.51
N LEU A 106 6.32 5.66 -2.74
CA LEU A 106 6.31 4.37 -3.42
C LEU A 106 7.64 4.18 -4.14
N ARG A 107 8.16 2.94 -4.15
CA ARG A 107 9.42 2.58 -4.84
C ARG A 107 9.20 1.36 -5.73
N PRO A 108 8.39 1.50 -6.79
CA PRO A 108 8.17 0.42 -7.72
C PRO A 108 9.47 0.01 -8.40
N PHE A 109 9.76 -1.29 -8.35
CA PHE A 109 10.78 -1.94 -9.16
C PHE A 109 10.07 -2.85 -10.15
N VAL A 110 10.11 -2.49 -11.42
CA VAL A 110 9.36 -3.14 -12.49
C VAL A 110 10.31 -3.83 -13.45
N THR A 111 10.04 -5.09 -13.78
CA THR A 111 10.76 -5.81 -14.84
C THR A 111 9.85 -5.94 -16.06
N ILE A 112 10.38 -5.55 -17.22
CA ILE A 112 9.67 -5.61 -18.50
C ILE A 112 10.44 -6.49 -19.49
N THR A 113 9.73 -7.00 -20.52
CA THR A 113 10.37 -7.77 -21.62
C THR A 113 11.30 -6.90 -22.47
N PRO A 114 12.28 -7.50 -23.17
CA PRO A 114 13.25 -6.74 -23.99
C PRO A 114 12.65 -5.96 -25.15
N ASP A 115 11.48 -6.34 -25.64
CA ASP A 115 10.73 -5.69 -26.69
C ASP A 115 9.81 -4.55 -26.22
N SER A 116 9.71 -4.35 -24.90
CA SER A 116 8.96 -3.25 -24.30
C SER A 116 9.76 -1.94 -24.23
N ASP A 117 9.09 -0.80 -24.40
CA ASP A 117 9.70 0.52 -24.29
C ASP A 117 9.92 0.91 -22.81
N LEU A 118 11.19 0.97 -22.41
CA LEU A 118 11.59 1.30 -21.05
C LEU A 118 11.17 2.74 -20.64
N ALA A 119 11.37 3.71 -21.54
CA ALA A 119 11.06 5.11 -21.24
C ALA A 119 9.55 5.32 -21.08
N LEU A 120 8.76 4.71 -21.96
CA LEU A 120 7.30 4.70 -21.87
C LEU A 120 6.86 4.03 -20.57
N SER A 121 7.36 2.82 -20.27
CA SER A 121 7.06 2.08 -19.03
C SER A 121 7.24 2.96 -17.79
N LYS A 122 8.36 3.67 -17.71
CA LYS A 122 8.66 4.57 -16.59
C LYS A 122 7.69 5.75 -16.52
N SER A 123 7.37 6.38 -17.64
CA SER A 123 6.50 7.57 -17.67
C SER A 123 5.04 7.24 -17.36
N LEU A 124 4.59 6.01 -17.56
CA LEU A 124 3.21 5.60 -17.27
C LEU A 124 2.87 5.69 -15.76
N HIS A 125 3.86 5.60 -14.88
CA HIS A 125 3.65 5.77 -13.45
C HIS A 125 3.09 7.15 -13.08
N ASP A 126 3.45 8.20 -13.81
CA ASP A 126 2.95 9.56 -13.57
C ASP A 126 1.45 9.68 -13.83
N ARG A 127 0.90 8.82 -14.69
CA ARG A 127 -0.53 8.81 -15.03
C ARG A 127 -1.40 8.05 -14.03
N VAL A 128 -0.80 7.16 -13.24
CA VAL A 128 -1.56 6.29 -12.32
C VAL A 128 -2.41 7.11 -11.34
N GLY A 129 -1.88 8.22 -10.84
CA GLY A 129 -2.59 9.10 -9.89
C GLY A 129 -3.92 9.63 -10.40
N GLU A 130 -4.12 9.72 -11.72
CA GLU A 130 -5.38 10.15 -12.33
C GLU A 130 -6.51 9.11 -12.15
N TYR A 131 -6.15 7.84 -12.00
CA TYR A 131 -7.08 6.70 -11.97
C TYR A 131 -7.12 6.00 -10.62
N CYS A 132 -6.06 6.06 -9.82
CA CYS A 132 -5.96 5.37 -8.54
C CYS A 132 -7.01 5.90 -7.55
N PHE A 133 -8.00 5.08 -7.22
CA PHE A 133 -9.10 5.45 -6.33
C PHE A 133 -8.59 5.86 -4.94
N ILE A 134 -7.61 5.14 -4.41
CA ILE A 134 -7.05 5.43 -3.08
C ILE A 134 -6.32 6.76 -3.09
N ALA A 135 -5.41 7.00 -4.06
CA ALA A 135 -4.68 8.26 -4.15
C ALA A 135 -5.63 9.47 -4.29
N ARG A 136 -6.73 9.32 -5.04
CA ARG A 136 -7.75 10.36 -5.22
C ARG A 136 -8.66 10.58 -4.00
N SER A 137 -8.61 9.67 -3.02
CA SER A 137 -9.47 9.69 -1.83
C SER A 137 -8.77 10.23 -0.58
N ILE A 138 -7.48 10.57 -0.68
CA ILE A 138 -6.65 11.02 0.44
C ILE A 138 -5.97 12.35 0.11
N ASN A 139 -5.57 13.07 1.16
CA ASN A 139 -4.84 14.34 1.03
C ASN A 139 -3.33 14.18 1.26
N THR A 140 -2.88 13.00 1.71
CA THR A 140 -1.46 12.72 1.94
C THR A 140 -0.68 12.80 0.63
N PRO A 141 0.39 13.58 0.53
CA PRO A 141 1.26 13.60 -0.64
C PRO A 141 1.87 12.23 -0.91
N ILE A 142 1.80 11.78 -2.17
CA ILE A 142 2.38 10.51 -2.62
C ILE A 142 3.48 10.82 -3.63
N HIS A 143 4.68 10.33 -3.35
CA HIS A 143 5.86 10.44 -4.21
C HIS A 143 6.18 9.07 -4.82
N HIS A 144 6.87 9.07 -5.97
CA HIS A 144 7.26 7.86 -6.69
C HIS A 144 8.75 7.89 -7.04
N GLU A 145 9.47 6.85 -6.65
CA GLU A 145 10.87 6.60 -7.00
C GLU A 145 10.93 5.32 -7.85
N VAL A 146 10.61 5.45 -9.13
CA VAL A 146 10.40 4.32 -10.04
C VAL A 146 11.70 3.82 -10.63
N THR A 147 11.94 2.50 -10.57
CA THR A 147 12.99 1.80 -11.28
C THR A 147 12.37 0.80 -12.26
N VAL A 148 12.74 0.90 -13.54
CA VAL A 148 12.36 -0.08 -14.57
C VAL A 148 13.59 -0.81 -15.05
N HIS A 149 13.50 -2.14 -15.08
CA HIS A 149 14.53 -3.05 -15.51
C HIS A 149 14.07 -3.85 -16.73
N VAL A 150 14.95 -4.01 -17.72
CA VAL A 150 14.70 -4.87 -18.88
C VAL A 150 15.20 -6.27 -18.59
N GLN A 151 14.34 -7.27 -18.74
CA GLN A 151 14.66 -8.66 -18.51
C GLN A 151 15.91 -9.11 -19.31
N GLY A 152 16.85 -9.79 -18.63
CA GLY A 152 18.09 -10.25 -19.24
C GLY A 152 19.23 -9.22 -19.27
N GLN A 153 19.02 -8.00 -18.86
CA GLN A 153 20.07 -7.01 -18.63
C GLN A 153 20.56 -7.07 -17.18
N THR A 154 21.77 -6.57 -16.93
CA THR A 154 22.24 -6.43 -15.53
C THR A 154 21.42 -5.35 -14.81
N PRO A 155 20.80 -5.63 -13.65
CA PRO A 155 20.07 -4.61 -12.93
C PRO A 155 21.00 -3.47 -12.53
N PRO A 156 20.48 -2.21 -12.45
CA PRO A 156 21.26 -1.10 -11.92
C PRO A 156 21.68 -1.41 -10.48
N PRO A 157 22.85 -0.92 -10.02
CA PRO A 157 23.27 -1.09 -8.64
C PRO A 157 22.20 -0.51 -7.70
N SER A 158 21.87 -1.29 -6.66
CA SER A 158 20.98 -0.81 -5.59
C SER A 158 21.64 0.38 -4.88
N THR A 159 20.99 1.53 -4.92
CA THR A 159 21.40 2.72 -4.14
C THR A 159 20.91 2.63 -2.70
#